data_f32c4d16b4857381d1cbace9f4fc6cde
#
_entry.id   f32c4d16b4857381d1cbace9f4fc6cde
#
_cell.length_a   1.000
_cell.length_b   1.000
_cell.length_c   1.000
_cell.angle_alpha   90.00
_cell.angle_beta   90.00
_cell.angle_gamma   90.00
#
_symmetry.space_group_name_H-M   'P 1'
#
loop_
_entity.id
_entity.type
_entity.pdbx_description
1 polymer ?
#
loop_
_entity_poly.entity_id
_entity_poly.type
_entity_poly.pdbx_seq_one_letter_code
_entity_poly.pdbx_strand_id
1 'polypeptide(L)'
;MESWHRNRLSAGQAGFVESRFPGVRLLNDLSWNLVDTTVLEVEHGERRYVVKAAGPANRHIGREIAAHGSFTGIWASKDRAPSLVTASRGLNLLVTEYLDGSPVEGRAAEYDADTYLQAGQLLRAFHAQAVRVDPQYEDAATAKAMAWLDKPQQMDKAAAEKARNILASYRPEPVRAVPTHGDWQPRNWLMNGTELRIIDFGRFEFRPALSDFCRLAAQQWRSGPELEEAFFKGYGFDPRESRLWNITQLREAVSTAAWAFQVGDREFEEQGHHMLRDALANY
;
A
#
# COMPACT_ATOMS: atom_id res chain seq x y z
N MET A 1 6.71 13.84 -34.02
CA MET A 1 6.82 12.44 -33.55
C MET A 1 6.20 12.37 -32.17
N GLU A 2 5.29 11.44 -31.98
CA GLU A 2 4.71 11.22 -30.65
C GLU A 2 5.79 10.69 -29.70
N SER A 3 5.86 11.22 -28.47
CA SER A 3 6.86 10.79 -27.49
C SER A 3 6.58 9.32 -27.11
N TRP A 4 7.64 8.52 -26.91
CA TRP A 4 7.50 7.09 -26.54
C TRP A 4 6.66 6.90 -25.26
N HIS A 5 6.65 7.89 -24.37
CA HIS A 5 5.91 7.86 -23.10
C HIS A 5 4.53 8.53 -23.19
N ARG A 6 4.02 8.85 -24.39
CA ARG A 6 2.70 9.48 -24.62
C ARG A 6 2.41 10.69 -23.73
N ASN A 7 3.42 11.54 -23.51
CA ASN A 7 3.37 12.73 -22.63
C ASN A 7 3.05 12.43 -21.15
N ARG A 8 3.25 11.20 -20.67
CA ARG A 8 3.06 10.82 -19.27
C ARG A 8 4.22 11.24 -18.36
N LEU A 9 5.39 11.50 -18.92
CA LEU A 9 6.59 11.89 -18.18
C LEU A 9 6.96 13.34 -18.51
N SER A 10 7.53 14.06 -17.54
CA SER A 10 8.17 15.34 -17.82
C SER A 10 9.43 15.13 -18.67
N ALA A 11 9.93 16.21 -19.32
CA ALA A 11 11.16 16.14 -20.13
C ALA A 11 12.36 15.62 -19.34
N GLY A 12 12.51 16.03 -18.07
CA GLY A 12 13.58 15.54 -17.21
C GLY A 12 13.46 14.06 -16.85
N GLN A 13 12.22 13.59 -16.58
CA GLN A 13 11.95 12.19 -16.31
C GLN A 13 12.18 11.32 -17.56
N ALA A 14 11.68 11.74 -18.72
CA ALA A 14 11.90 11.04 -19.98
C ALA A 14 13.38 10.95 -20.34
N GLY A 15 14.13 12.07 -20.27
CA GLY A 15 15.57 12.10 -20.53
C GLY A 15 16.36 11.21 -19.56
N PHE A 16 15.94 11.11 -18.28
CA PHE A 16 16.55 10.20 -17.32
C PHE A 16 16.39 8.73 -17.74
N VAL A 17 15.19 8.33 -18.20
CA VAL A 17 14.92 6.97 -18.67
C VAL A 17 15.69 6.70 -19.95
N GLU A 18 15.60 7.59 -20.95
CA GLU A 18 16.27 7.44 -22.25
C GLU A 18 17.78 7.32 -22.14
N SER A 19 18.41 8.05 -21.21
CA SER A 19 19.85 7.97 -20.98
C SER A 19 20.34 6.62 -20.46
N ARG A 20 19.47 5.84 -19.82
CA ARG A 20 19.77 4.52 -19.26
C ARG A 20 19.24 3.37 -20.11
N PHE A 21 18.18 3.64 -20.85
CA PHE A 21 17.50 2.69 -21.73
C PHE A 21 17.34 3.29 -23.13
N PRO A 22 18.44 3.45 -23.89
CA PRO A 22 18.38 4.01 -25.25
C PRO A 22 17.46 3.19 -26.15
N GLY A 23 16.48 3.85 -26.80
CA GLY A 23 15.50 3.16 -27.63
C GLY A 23 14.41 2.42 -26.84
N VAL A 24 14.17 2.80 -25.60
CA VAL A 24 13.07 2.28 -24.78
C VAL A 24 11.72 2.42 -25.52
N ARG A 25 10.87 1.41 -25.42
CA ARG A 25 9.54 1.38 -26.03
C ARG A 25 8.46 1.20 -24.96
N LEU A 26 7.39 1.97 -25.04
CA LEU A 26 6.20 1.76 -24.21
C LEU A 26 5.46 0.52 -24.70
N LEU A 27 5.19 -0.41 -23.76
CA LEU A 27 4.31 -1.55 -23.99
C LEU A 27 2.89 -1.25 -23.51
N ASN A 28 2.76 -0.88 -22.23
CA ASN A 28 1.47 -0.59 -21.61
C ASN A 28 1.54 0.64 -20.71
N ASP A 29 0.46 1.41 -20.67
CA ASP A 29 0.21 2.42 -19.65
C ASP A 29 -0.67 1.79 -18.57
N LEU A 30 -0.09 1.56 -17.40
CA LEU A 30 -0.72 0.94 -16.23
C LEU A 30 -1.14 1.98 -15.19
N SER A 31 -1.13 3.26 -15.55
CA SER A 31 -1.44 4.36 -14.65
C SER A 31 -2.91 4.35 -14.23
N TRP A 32 -3.14 4.58 -12.95
CA TRP A 32 -4.48 4.81 -12.44
C TRP A 32 -4.83 6.30 -12.51
N ASN A 33 -5.81 6.66 -13.33
CA ASN A 33 -6.12 8.07 -13.63
C ASN A 33 -6.69 8.90 -12.47
N LEU A 34 -6.99 8.29 -11.33
CA LEU A 34 -7.45 9.00 -10.14
C LEU A 34 -6.31 9.59 -9.28
N VAL A 35 -5.07 9.27 -9.59
CA VAL A 35 -3.89 9.72 -8.81
C VAL A 35 -2.80 10.25 -9.73
N ASP A 36 -1.93 11.09 -9.16
CA ASP A 36 -0.77 11.71 -9.84
C ASP A 36 0.43 10.74 -9.90
N THR A 37 0.20 9.48 -10.22
CA THR A 37 1.29 8.51 -10.40
C THR A 37 1.19 7.88 -11.77
N THR A 38 2.23 8.08 -12.56
CA THR A 38 2.41 7.42 -13.85
C THR A 38 3.09 6.07 -13.63
N VAL A 39 2.55 5.01 -14.23
CA VAL A 39 3.10 3.65 -14.19
C VAL A 39 3.14 3.12 -15.62
N LEU A 40 4.33 2.96 -16.18
CA LEU A 40 4.52 2.52 -17.56
C LEU A 40 5.27 1.19 -17.60
N GLU A 41 4.70 0.19 -18.25
CA GLU A 41 5.44 -0.99 -18.67
C GLU A 41 6.21 -0.66 -19.95
N VAL A 42 7.52 -0.86 -19.90
CA VAL A 42 8.41 -0.53 -21.02
C VAL A 42 9.32 -1.71 -21.35
N GLU A 43 9.83 -1.71 -22.57
CA GLU A 43 10.81 -2.68 -23.06
C GLU A 43 12.08 -1.99 -23.49
N HIS A 44 13.21 -2.57 -23.13
CA HIS A 44 14.53 -2.21 -23.65
C HIS A 44 15.34 -3.48 -23.91
N GLY A 45 15.77 -3.68 -25.17
CA GLY A 45 16.29 -4.97 -25.61
C GLY A 45 15.20 -6.05 -25.51
N GLU A 46 15.54 -7.17 -24.89
CA GLU A 46 14.60 -8.28 -24.66
C GLU A 46 14.03 -8.30 -23.22
N ARG A 47 14.21 -7.20 -22.47
CA ARG A 47 13.79 -7.11 -21.05
C ARG A 47 12.67 -6.11 -20.88
N ARG A 48 11.78 -6.44 -19.96
CA ARG A 48 10.67 -5.56 -19.55
C ARG A 48 10.98 -4.88 -18.22
N TYR A 49 10.52 -3.65 -18.10
CA TYR A 49 10.69 -2.82 -16.91
C TYR A 49 9.40 -2.09 -16.59
N VAL A 50 9.28 -1.63 -15.35
CA VAL A 50 8.22 -0.73 -14.92
C VAL A 50 8.84 0.60 -14.53
N VAL A 51 8.42 1.67 -15.20
CA VAL A 51 8.78 3.05 -14.85
C VAL A 51 7.64 3.63 -14.02
N LYS A 52 7.92 4.03 -12.78
CA LYS A 52 6.99 4.78 -11.95
C LYS A 52 7.51 6.20 -11.76
N ALA A 53 6.65 7.20 -11.98
CA ALA A 53 6.98 8.61 -11.84
C ALA A 53 5.77 9.40 -11.34
N ALA A 54 6.04 10.54 -10.70
CA ALA A 54 4.98 11.44 -10.23
C ALA A 54 5.48 12.89 -10.17
N GLY A 55 4.57 13.82 -9.92
CA GLY A 55 4.88 15.21 -9.67
C GLY A 55 5.68 15.41 -8.36
N PRO A 56 6.35 16.57 -8.19
CA PRO A 56 7.27 16.80 -7.07
C PRO A 56 6.60 16.79 -5.69
N ALA A 57 5.31 17.02 -5.61
CA ALA A 57 4.54 16.98 -4.36
C ALA A 57 4.17 15.56 -3.91
N ASN A 58 4.27 14.57 -4.80
CA ASN A 58 3.93 13.18 -4.52
C ASN A 58 5.04 12.53 -3.67
N ARG A 59 4.64 11.94 -2.55
CA ARG A 59 5.58 11.27 -1.62
C ARG A 59 5.67 9.76 -1.82
N HIS A 60 4.80 9.16 -2.63
CA HIS A 60 4.74 7.71 -2.82
C HIS A 60 6.00 7.18 -3.49
N ILE A 61 6.48 7.85 -4.54
CA ILE A 61 7.72 7.43 -5.24
C ILE A 61 8.94 7.44 -4.29
N GLY A 62 9.07 8.48 -3.46
CA GLY A 62 10.16 8.55 -2.49
C GLY A 62 10.13 7.43 -1.45
N ARG A 63 8.93 6.99 -1.02
CA ARG A 63 8.74 5.86 -0.11
C ARG A 63 9.08 4.53 -0.81
N GLU A 64 8.64 4.35 -2.03
CA GLU A 64 8.92 3.15 -2.82
C GLU A 64 10.42 3.00 -3.10
N ILE A 65 11.11 4.09 -3.43
CA ILE A 65 12.58 4.10 -3.53
C ILE A 65 13.24 3.69 -2.20
N ALA A 66 12.72 4.14 -1.07
CA ALA A 66 13.25 3.76 0.25
C ALA A 66 13.01 2.28 0.56
N ALA A 67 11.82 1.75 0.23
CA ALA A 67 11.50 0.34 0.38
C ALA A 67 12.45 -0.54 -0.44
N HIS A 68 12.57 -0.26 -1.73
CA HIS A 68 13.44 -1.01 -2.63
C HIS A 68 14.93 -0.90 -2.26
N GLY A 69 15.37 0.26 -1.79
CA GLY A 69 16.77 0.47 -1.42
C GLY A 69 17.22 -0.28 -0.16
N SER A 70 16.28 -0.71 0.71
CA SER A 70 16.66 -1.23 2.03
C SER A 70 15.89 -2.47 2.50
N PHE A 71 14.70 -2.75 1.98
CA PHE A 71 13.82 -3.76 2.59
C PHE A 71 13.28 -4.83 1.62
N THR A 72 13.09 -4.52 0.32
CA THR A 72 12.53 -5.50 -0.62
C THR A 72 13.53 -6.57 -1.06
N GLY A 73 14.82 -6.39 -0.79
CA GLY A 73 15.88 -7.31 -1.22
C GLY A 73 15.68 -8.77 -0.81
N ILE A 74 15.08 -9.02 0.37
CA ILE A 74 14.76 -10.37 0.84
C ILE A 74 13.72 -11.08 -0.03
N TRP A 75 12.89 -10.32 -0.73
CA TRP A 75 11.88 -10.81 -1.66
C TRP A 75 12.39 -10.80 -3.10
N ALA A 76 13.05 -9.71 -3.52
CA ALA A 76 13.58 -9.56 -4.87
C ALA A 76 14.60 -10.67 -5.22
N SER A 77 15.43 -11.07 -4.27
CA SER A 77 16.37 -12.20 -4.44
C SER A 77 15.71 -13.57 -4.69
N LYS A 78 14.39 -13.65 -4.52
CA LYS A 78 13.57 -14.86 -4.69
C LYS A 78 12.43 -14.63 -5.69
N ASP A 79 12.54 -13.62 -6.52
CA ASP A 79 11.49 -13.19 -7.46
C ASP A 79 10.12 -12.94 -6.83
N ARG A 80 10.09 -12.60 -5.52
CA ARG A 80 8.85 -12.30 -4.80
C ARG A 80 8.49 -10.81 -4.79
N ALA A 81 9.39 -9.94 -5.25
CA ALA A 81 9.18 -8.51 -5.47
C ALA A 81 10.06 -8.01 -6.63
N PRO A 82 9.70 -6.90 -7.29
CA PRO A 82 10.52 -6.35 -8.37
C PRO A 82 11.90 -5.92 -7.86
N SER A 83 12.95 -6.14 -8.66
CA SER A 83 14.28 -5.60 -8.40
C SER A 83 14.35 -4.14 -8.82
N LEU A 84 14.90 -3.28 -7.98
CA LEU A 84 15.18 -1.88 -8.33
C LEU A 84 16.36 -1.81 -9.31
N VAL A 85 16.13 -1.23 -10.48
CA VAL A 85 17.18 -1.04 -11.50
C VAL A 85 17.84 0.33 -11.35
N THR A 86 17.03 1.38 -11.24
CA THR A 86 17.52 2.76 -11.06
C THR A 86 16.44 3.65 -10.47
N ALA A 87 16.84 4.75 -9.83
CA ALA A 87 15.91 5.73 -9.32
C ALA A 87 16.52 7.13 -9.28
N SER A 88 15.65 8.14 -9.26
CA SER A 88 16.02 9.54 -9.03
C SER A 88 15.02 10.19 -8.08
N ARG A 89 15.45 10.48 -6.84
CA ARG A 89 14.62 11.21 -5.88
C ARG A 89 14.31 12.62 -6.35
N GLY A 90 15.28 13.29 -7.01
CA GLY A 90 15.10 14.67 -7.52
C GLY A 90 14.09 14.76 -8.66
N LEU A 91 13.92 13.68 -9.45
CA LEU A 91 12.93 13.59 -10.52
C LEU A 91 11.65 12.87 -10.08
N ASN A 92 11.62 12.41 -8.85
CA ASN A 92 10.51 11.61 -8.31
C ASN A 92 10.12 10.44 -9.23
N LEU A 93 11.12 9.60 -9.56
CA LEU A 93 11.04 8.50 -10.52
C LEU A 93 11.85 7.30 -10.04
N LEU A 94 11.34 6.09 -10.31
CA LEU A 94 12.07 4.82 -10.19
C LEU A 94 11.78 3.92 -11.40
N VAL A 95 12.71 3.00 -11.66
CA VAL A 95 12.56 1.92 -12.64
C VAL A 95 12.90 0.61 -11.96
N THR A 96 11.99 -0.35 -12.06
CA THR A 96 12.18 -1.72 -11.59
C THR A 96 12.16 -2.70 -12.76
N GLU A 97 12.72 -3.88 -12.55
CA GLU A 97 12.43 -4.99 -13.45
C GLU A 97 10.93 -5.30 -13.43
N TYR A 98 10.40 -5.73 -14.57
CA TYR A 98 9.02 -6.20 -14.63
C TYR A 98 8.90 -7.53 -13.88
N LEU A 99 7.91 -7.65 -13.04
CA LEU A 99 7.65 -8.87 -12.28
C LEU A 99 6.48 -9.61 -12.92
N ASP A 100 6.75 -10.79 -13.45
CA ASP A 100 5.73 -11.63 -14.07
C ASP A 100 4.73 -12.16 -13.05
N GLY A 101 3.49 -12.30 -13.47
CA GLY A 101 2.41 -12.86 -12.66
C GLY A 101 1.04 -12.33 -13.07
N SER A 102 0.01 -13.03 -12.65
CA SER A 102 -1.38 -12.61 -12.82
C SER A 102 -1.86 -11.93 -11.55
N PRO A 103 -2.60 -10.80 -11.63
CA PRO A 103 -3.22 -10.19 -10.47
C PRO A 103 -4.02 -11.20 -9.65
N VAL A 104 -3.93 -11.12 -8.32
CA VAL A 104 -4.71 -11.97 -7.41
C VAL A 104 -6.14 -11.45 -7.30
N GLU A 105 -6.31 -10.13 -7.20
CA GLU A 105 -7.63 -9.49 -7.11
C GLU A 105 -8.56 -9.89 -8.26
N GLY A 106 -9.79 -10.21 -7.95
CA GLY A 106 -10.83 -10.64 -8.90
C GLY A 106 -10.64 -12.04 -9.48
N ARG A 107 -9.75 -12.87 -8.91
CA ARG A 107 -9.45 -14.23 -9.37
C ARG A 107 -9.60 -15.25 -8.24
N ALA A 108 -9.62 -16.54 -8.58
CA ALA A 108 -9.74 -17.62 -7.59
C ALA A 108 -8.69 -17.55 -6.47
N ALA A 109 -7.47 -17.12 -6.77
CA ALA A 109 -6.40 -16.95 -5.81
C ALA A 109 -6.71 -15.93 -4.70
N GLU A 110 -7.64 -15.00 -4.92
CA GLU A 110 -8.08 -14.03 -3.91
C GLU A 110 -8.80 -14.70 -2.74
N TYR A 111 -9.37 -15.88 -2.96
CA TYR A 111 -10.13 -16.64 -1.95
C TYR A 111 -9.46 -17.97 -1.61
N ASP A 112 -8.20 -18.13 -1.94
CA ASP A 112 -7.43 -19.35 -1.67
C ASP A 112 -6.60 -19.19 -0.39
N ALA A 113 -6.82 -20.09 0.57
CA ALA A 113 -6.12 -20.11 1.86
C ALA A 113 -4.59 -20.21 1.72
N ASP A 114 -4.07 -20.89 0.69
CA ASP A 114 -2.61 -20.96 0.46
C ASP A 114 -2.02 -19.61 0.05
N THR A 115 -2.77 -18.81 -0.70
CA THR A 115 -2.40 -17.41 -1.01
C THR A 115 -2.20 -16.60 0.28
N TYR A 116 -3.10 -16.72 1.25
CA TYR A 116 -2.99 -15.99 2.53
C TYR A 116 -1.92 -16.56 3.44
N LEU A 117 -1.70 -17.87 3.43
CA LEU A 117 -0.56 -18.47 4.12
C LEU A 117 0.76 -17.87 3.62
N GLN A 118 0.95 -17.80 2.31
CA GLN A 118 2.14 -17.19 1.71
C GLN A 118 2.22 -15.68 2.00
N ALA A 119 1.10 -14.96 1.93
CA ALA A 119 1.03 -13.53 2.26
C ALA A 119 1.48 -13.29 3.71
N GLY A 120 1.02 -14.10 4.65
CA GLY A 120 1.46 -14.04 6.05
C GLY A 120 2.95 -14.27 6.21
N GLN A 121 3.50 -15.30 5.56
CA GLN A 121 4.94 -15.63 5.60
C GLN A 121 5.81 -14.49 5.04
N LEU A 122 5.43 -13.95 3.88
CA LEU A 122 6.14 -12.84 3.25
C LEU A 122 6.10 -11.59 4.15
N LEU A 123 4.93 -11.22 4.64
CA LEU A 123 4.80 -10.03 5.49
C LEU A 123 5.56 -10.18 6.81
N ARG A 124 5.53 -11.37 7.43
CA ARG A 124 6.33 -11.65 8.63
C ARG A 124 7.82 -11.42 8.39
N ALA A 125 8.34 -11.93 7.27
CA ALA A 125 9.74 -11.74 6.90
C ALA A 125 10.07 -10.25 6.69
N PHE A 126 9.15 -9.49 6.10
CA PHE A 126 9.33 -8.05 5.87
C PHE A 126 9.35 -7.27 7.18
N HIS A 127 8.38 -7.50 8.06
CA HIS A 127 8.28 -6.85 9.38
C HIS A 127 9.47 -7.19 10.30
N ALA A 128 10.04 -8.37 10.16
CA ALA A 128 11.13 -8.83 11.02
C ALA A 128 12.49 -8.18 10.73
N GLN A 129 12.65 -7.45 9.62
CA GLN A 129 13.93 -6.88 9.22
C GLN A 129 14.43 -5.76 10.13
N ALA A 130 13.52 -5.01 10.75
CA ALA A 130 13.88 -3.92 11.66
C ALA A 130 12.76 -3.64 12.65
N VAL A 131 13.12 -3.14 13.81
CA VAL A 131 12.17 -2.66 14.84
C VAL A 131 12.72 -1.37 15.43
N ARG A 132 11.86 -0.37 15.59
CA ARG A 132 12.17 0.84 16.35
C ARG A 132 11.01 1.21 17.26
N VAL A 133 11.29 1.87 18.36
CA VAL A 133 10.26 2.48 19.20
C VAL A 133 9.98 3.88 18.66
N ASP A 134 8.72 4.16 18.39
CA ASP A 134 8.28 5.49 17.93
C ASP A 134 7.31 6.07 18.97
N PRO A 135 7.74 7.06 19.76
CA PRO A 135 6.90 7.67 20.77
C PRO A 135 5.88 8.68 20.21
N GLN A 136 6.02 9.08 18.94
CA GLN A 136 5.19 10.10 18.33
C GLN A 136 4.20 9.55 17.31
N TYR A 137 4.32 8.27 16.94
CA TYR A 137 3.51 7.67 15.90
C TYR A 137 2.01 7.82 16.15
N GLU A 138 1.55 7.50 17.36
CA GLU A 138 0.12 7.52 17.67
C GLU A 138 -0.46 8.93 17.68
N ASP A 139 0.30 9.92 18.19
CA ASP A 139 -0.09 11.34 18.12
C ASP A 139 -0.24 11.78 16.66
N ALA A 140 0.75 11.50 15.83
CA ALA A 140 0.74 11.86 14.42
C ALA A 140 -0.40 11.17 13.66
N ALA A 141 -0.66 9.89 13.93
CA ALA A 141 -1.73 9.13 13.31
C ALA A 141 -3.12 9.64 13.73
N THR A 142 -3.30 9.99 15.01
CA THR A 142 -4.53 10.60 15.52
C THR A 142 -4.75 11.99 14.90
N ALA A 143 -3.73 12.85 14.90
CA ALA A 143 -3.81 14.18 14.28
C ALA A 143 -4.17 14.10 12.79
N LYS A 144 -3.60 13.13 12.07
CA LYS A 144 -3.94 12.88 10.66
C LYS A 144 -5.41 12.48 10.48
N ALA A 145 -5.94 11.58 11.32
CA ALA A 145 -7.34 11.17 11.25
C ALA A 145 -8.28 12.35 11.60
N MET A 146 -7.95 13.16 12.60
CA MET A 146 -8.68 14.37 12.93
C MET A 146 -8.70 15.36 11.76
N ALA A 147 -7.57 15.58 11.11
CA ALA A 147 -7.47 16.45 9.93
C ALA A 147 -8.31 15.92 8.74
N TRP A 148 -8.53 14.61 8.62
CA TRP A 148 -9.44 14.05 7.63
C TRP A 148 -10.90 14.32 7.98
N LEU A 149 -11.30 14.27 9.25
CA LEU A 149 -12.64 14.65 9.71
C LEU A 149 -12.96 16.13 9.48
N ASP A 150 -11.95 17.00 9.39
CA ASP A 150 -12.11 18.43 9.14
C ASP A 150 -12.25 18.77 7.64
N LYS A 151 -11.93 17.82 6.75
CA LYS A 151 -12.09 18.03 5.30
C LYS A 151 -13.53 17.74 4.85
N PRO A 152 -13.95 18.24 3.67
CA PRO A 152 -15.20 17.82 3.07
C PRO A 152 -15.29 16.31 2.92
N GLN A 153 -16.37 15.71 3.40
CA GLN A 153 -16.62 14.27 3.41
C GLN A 153 -18.12 14.01 3.58
N GLN A 154 -18.58 12.79 3.33
CA GLN A 154 -20.00 12.40 3.41
C GLN A 154 -20.27 11.35 4.49
N MET A 155 -19.40 11.23 5.50
CA MET A 155 -19.69 10.37 6.66
C MET A 155 -20.96 10.83 7.39
N ASP A 156 -21.70 9.89 7.97
CA ASP A 156 -22.81 10.23 8.87
C ASP A 156 -22.32 11.15 9.99
N LYS A 157 -23.07 12.20 10.27
CA LYS A 157 -22.65 13.24 11.22
C LYS A 157 -22.46 12.69 12.65
N ALA A 158 -23.34 11.81 13.10
CA ALA A 158 -23.23 11.22 14.44
C ALA A 158 -22.04 10.26 14.52
N ALA A 159 -21.79 9.49 13.45
CA ALA A 159 -20.61 8.61 13.36
C ALA A 159 -19.31 9.43 13.33
N ALA A 160 -19.24 10.50 12.56
CA ALA A 160 -18.07 11.38 12.50
C ALA A 160 -17.80 12.07 13.85
N GLU A 161 -18.86 12.53 14.56
CA GLU A 161 -18.73 13.11 15.89
C GLU A 161 -18.29 12.05 16.94
N LYS A 162 -18.87 10.86 16.92
CA LYS A 162 -18.43 9.75 17.79
C LYS A 162 -16.97 9.42 17.54
N ALA A 163 -16.54 9.31 16.27
CA ALA A 163 -15.15 9.07 15.91
C ALA A 163 -14.22 10.17 16.43
N ARG A 164 -14.61 11.43 16.29
CA ARG A 164 -13.88 12.61 16.78
C ARG A 164 -13.70 12.54 18.30
N ASN A 165 -14.75 12.24 19.05
CA ASN A 165 -14.71 12.15 20.50
C ASN A 165 -13.79 11.01 20.98
N ILE A 166 -13.84 9.85 20.33
CA ILE A 166 -12.93 8.73 20.62
C ILE A 166 -11.47 9.13 20.35
N LEU A 167 -11.20 9.72 19.17
CA LEU A 167 -9.84 10.16 18.80
C LEU A 167 -9.31 11.25 19.75
N ALA A 168 -10.14 12.19 20.18
CA ALA A 168 -9.77 13.26 21.09
C ALA A 168 -9.50 12.77 22.53
N SER A 169 -10.21 11.72 22.96
CA SER A 169 -10.01 11.11 24.29
C SER A 169 -8.90 10.07 24.34
N TYR A 170 -8.40 9.64 23.19
CA TYR A 170 -7.36 8.62 23.10
C TYR A 170 -6.06 9.08 23.75
N ARG A 171 -5.40 8.17 24.49
CA ARG A 171 -4.11 8.43 25.16
C ARG A 171 -3.02 7.72 24.37
N PRO A 172 -2.20 8.44 23.59
CA PRO A 172 -1.09 7.86 22.84
C PRO A 172 -0.05 7.21 23.73
N GLU A 173 0.54 6.12 23.23
CA GLU A 173 1.67 5.45 23.86
C GLU A 173 2.76 5.18 22.83
N PRO A 174 4.04 5.05 23.25
CA PRO A 174 5.10 4.64 22.35
C PRO A 174 4.79 3.28 21.69
N VAL A 175 4.95 3.17 20.37
CA VAL A 175 4.69 1.94 19.64
C VAL A 175 5.96 1.29 19.10
N ARG A 176 5.94 -0.03 18.97
CA ARG A 176 6.94 -0.76 18.19
C ARG A 176 6.58 -0.66 16.72
N ALA A 177 7.37 0.09 15.97
CA ALA A 177 7.22 0.27 14.52
C ALA A 177 8.19 -0.64 13.77
N VAL A 178 7.69 -1.28 12.72
CA VAL A 178 8.40 -2.16 11.80
C VAL A 178 8.30 -1.62 10.37
N PRO A 179 9.14 -2.03 9.41
CA PRO A 179 8.90 -1.72 8.01
C PRO A 179 7.57 -2.33 7.58
N THR A 180 6.63 -1.53 7.11
CA THR A 180 5.31 -1.96 6.65
C THR A 180 5.16 -1.70 5.16
N HIS A 181 4.39 -2.53 4.46
CA HIS A 181 3.99 -2.30 3.08
C HIS A 181 3.06 -1.08 2.97
N GLY A 182 2.11 -0.97 3.89
CA GLY A 182 1.17 0.14 4.02
C GLY A 182 -0.05 0.05 3.10
N ASP A 183 -0.11 -0.98 2.24
CA ASP A 183 -1.25 -1.27 1.38
C ASP A 183 -1.32 -2.77 1.08
N TRP A 184 -1.26 -3.60 2.13
CA TRP A 184 -1.21 -5.06 2.05
C TRP A 184 -2.59 -5.63 1.74
N GLN A 185 -2.80 -6.00 0.49
CA GLN A 185 -4.09 -6.50 -0.02
C GLN A 185 -3.94 -7.13 -1.42
N PRO A 186 -4.91 -7.97 -1.88
CA PRO A 186 -4.85 -8.72 -3.14
C PRO A 186 -4.55 -7.91 -4.39
N ARG A 187 -4.96 -6.66 -4.50
CA ARG A 187 -4.66 -5.83 -5.68
C ARG A 187 -3.17 -5.56 -5.88
N ASN A 188 -2.37 -5.67 -4.80
CA ASN A 188 -0.92 -5.51 -4.82
C ASN A 188 -0.18 -6.85 -4.82
N TRP A 189 -0.91 -7.94 -5.09
CA TRP A 189 -0.39 -9.29 -5.15
C TRP A 189 -0.51 -9.86 -6.55
N LEU A 190 0.52 -10.57 -6.97
CA LEU A 190 0.55 -11.32 -8.21
C LEU A 190 0.76 -12.80 -7.90
N MET A 191 0.15 -13.67 -8.70
CA MET A 191 0.40 -15.11 -8.66
C MET A 191 1.19 -15.52 -9.90
N ASN A 192 2.34 -16.16 -9.73
CA ASN A 192 3.12 -16.77 -10.80
C ASN A 192 3.26 -18.27 -10.53
N GLY A 193 2.52 -19.08 -11.29
CA GLY A 193 2.33 -20.47 -10.92
C GLY A 193 1.65 -20.56 -9.55
N THR A 194 2.33 -21.18 -8.58
CA THR A 194 1.87 -21.29 -7.18
C THR A 194 2.51 -20.24 -6.25
N GLU A 195 3.32 -19.33 -6.78
CA GLU A 195 4.12 -18.41 -5.99
C GLU A 195 3.49 -17.02 -5.91
N LEU A 196 3.23 -16.57 -4.70
CA LEU A 196 2.77 -15.21 -4.42
C LEU A 196 3.92 -14.21 -4.56
N ARG A 197 3.66 -13.09 -5.24
CA ARG A 197 4.59 -11.98 -5.48
C ARG A 197 3.94 -10.66 -5.09
N ILE A 198 4.75 -9.69 -4.67
CA ILE A 198 4.29 -8.43 -4.07
C ILE A 198 4.80 -7.25 -4.90
N ILE A 199 3.91 -6.30 -5.14
CA ILE A 199 4.20 -5.05 -5.88
C ILE A 199 3.68 -3.84 -5.10
N ASP A 200 4.06 -2.64 -5.54
CA ASP A 200 3.57 -1.33 -5.08
C ASP A 200 3.89 -0.99 -3.63
N PHE A 201 5.13 -0.56 -3.41
CA PHE A 201 5.63 -0.11 -2.10
C PHE A 201 5.45 1.40 -1.87
N GLY A 202 4.62 2.08 -2.63
CA GLY A 202 4.40 3.52 -2.54
C GLY A 202 3.85 4.01 -1.20
N ARG A 203 3.32 3.10 -0.37
CA ARG A 203 2.86 3.40 1.00
C ARG A 203 3.81 2.91 2.09
N PHE A 204 4.99 2.43 1.72
CA PHE A 204 6.01 1.99 2.67
C PHE A 204 6.30 3.05 3.74
N GLU A 205 6.31 2.61 4.99
CA GLU A 205 6.66 3.42 6.15
C GLU A 205 6.92 2.53 7.36
N PHE A 206 7.56 3.07 8.41
CA PHE A 206 7.63 2.38 9.69
C PHE A 206 6.36 2.63 10.48
N ARG A 207 5.61 1.57 10.80
CA ARG A 207 4.34 1.59 11.53
C ARG A 207 4.23 0.37 12.44
N PRO A 208 3.26 0.33 13.39
CA PRO A 208 2.89 -0.93 14.03
C PRO A 208 2.52 -1.99 12.99
N ALA A 209 3.00 -3.22 13.18
CA ALA A 209 2.79 -4.34 12.26
C ALA A 209 1.31 -4.54 11.87
N LEU A 210 0.42 -4.36 12.85
CA LEU A 210 -1.03 -4.52 12.67
C LEU A 210 -1.66 -3.54 11.66
N SER A 211 -0.97 -2.44 11.30
CA SER A 211 -1.49 -1.49 10.31
C SER A 211 -1.61 -2.10 8.91
N ASP A 212 -0.79 -3.10 8.57
CA ASP A 212 -0.89 -3.81 7.30
C ASP A 212 -2.07 -4.82 7.25
N PHE A 213 -2.71 -5.10 8.37
CA PHE A 213 -3.85 -6.04 8.41
C PHE A 213 -5.20 -5.35 8.19
N CYS A 214 -5.27 -4.03 8.31
CA CYS A 214 -6.53 -3.29 8.29
C CYS A 214 -7.33 -3.48 6.99
N ARG A 215 -6.64 -3.58 5.85
CA ARG A 215 -7.29 -3.79 4.54
C ARG A 215 -7.91 -5.17 4.44
N LEU A 216 -7.15 -6.21 4.79
CA LEU A 216 -7.62 -7.59 4.77
C LEU A 216 -8.81 -7.78 5.72
N ALA A 217 -8.73 -7.22 6.94
CA ALA A 217 -9.80 -7.29 7.92
C ALA A 217 -11.08 -6.58 7.46
N ALA A 218 -10.95 -5.50 6.70
CA ALA A 218 -12.11 -4.77 6.17
C ALA A 218 -12.74 -5.42 4.94
N GLN A 219 -12.02 -6.28 4.26
CA GLN A 219 -12.41 -6.88 2.97
C GLN A 219 -12.51 -8.40 3.07
N GLN A 220 -11.46 -9.12 2.68
CA GLN A 220 -11.49 -10.56 2.46
C GLN A 220 -11.75 -11.37 3.74
N TRP A 221 -11.15 -11.00 4.86
CA TRP A 221 -11.33 -11.74 6.13
C TRP A 221 -12.75 -11.63 6.69
N ARG A 222 -13.46 -10.56 6.34
CA ARG A 222 -14.83 -10.35 6.77
C ARG A 222 -15.81 -11.44 6.26
N SER A 223 -15.56 -11.94 5.05
CA SER A 223 -16.37 -12.98 4.40
C SER A 223 -15.70 -14.36 4.40
N GLY A 224 -14.40 -14.43 4.73
CA GLY A 224 -13.58 -15.64 4.71
C GLY A 224 -12.72 -15.75 5.97
N PRO A 225 -13.26 -16.14 7.13
CA PRO A 225 -12.46 -16.29 8.35
C PRO A 225 -11.33 -17.31 8.20
N GLU A 226 -11.48 -18.31 7.33
CA GLU A 226 -10.43 -19.27 6.98
C GLU A 226 -9.21 -18.60 6.31
N LEU A 227 -9.40 -17.48 5.62
CA LEU A 227 -8.32 -16.70 5.02
C LEU A 227 -7.50 -15.99 6.10
N GLU A 228 -8.18 -15.47 7.13
CA GLU A 228 -7.52 -14.88 8.30
C GLU A 228 -6.71 -15.92 9.07
N GLU A 229 -7.29 -17.10 9.31
CA GLU A 229 -6.59 -18.21 9.97
C GLU A 229 -5.34 -18.64 9.18
N ALA A 230 -5.46 -18.81 7.86
CA ALA A 230 -4.36 -19.15 7.00
C ALA A 230 -3.26 -18.07 7.01
N PHE A 231 -3.65 -16.80 6.99
CA PHE A 231 -2.73 -15.69 7.06
C PHE A 231 -1.93 -15.70 8.38
N PHE A 232 -2.58 -15.79 9.54
CA PHE A 232 -1.88 -15.80 10.82
C PHE A 232 -1.09 -17.10 11.05
N LYS A 233 -1.50 -18.21 10.47
CA LYS A 233 -0.67 -19.42 10.39
C LYS A 233 0.63 -19.16 9.65
N GLY A 234 0.59 -18.44 8.52
CA GLY A 234 1.76 -18.03 7.76
C GLY A 234 2.60 -16.96 8.49
N TYR A 235 1.95 -15.99 9.11
CA TYR A 235 2.60 -14.93 9.89
C TYR A 235 3.23 -15.46 11.19
N GLY A 236 2.75 -16.59 11.71
CA GLY A 236 3.27 -17.31 12.87
C GLY A 236 2.60 -16.96 14.20
N PHE A 237 1.92 -15.84 14.32
CA PHE A 237 1.12 -15.41 15.48
C PHE A 237 0.25 -14.22 15.11
N ASP A 238 -0.76 -13.92 15.92
CA ASP A 238 -1.56 -12.70 15.80
C ASP A 238 -0.99 -11.62 16.74
N PRO A 239 -0.40 -10.53 16.20
CA PRO A 239 0.18 -9.46 17.03
C PRO A 239 -0.82 -8.35 17.38
N ARG A 240 -2.12 -8.51 17.09
CA ARG A 240 -3.13 -7.48 17.34
C ARG A 240 -3.42 -7.36 18.84
N GLU A 241 -2.98 -6.28 19.44
CA GLU A 241 -3.38 -5.85 20.77
C GLU A 241 -4.64 -5.00 20.63
N SER A 242 -5.69 -5.35 21.40
CA SER A 242 -7.06 -4.82 21.20
C SER A 242 -7.14 -3.30 21.19
N ARG A 243 -6.46 -2.61 22.12
CA ARG A 243 -6.47 -1.14 22.21
C ARG A 243 -5.88 -0.50 20.95
N LEU A 244 -4.67 -0.91 20.55
CA LEU A 244 -3.98 -0.37 19.37
C LEU A 244 -4.68 -0.79 18.08
N TRP A 245 -5.23 -2.00 18.04
CA TRP A 245 -5.99 -2.49 16.90
C TRP A 245 -7.25 -1.66 16.65
N ASN A 246 -8.10 -1.48 17.67
CA ASN A 246 -9.36 -0.74 17.54
C ASN A 246 -9.14 0.70 17.10
N ILE A 247 -8.17 1.41 17.70
CA ILE A 247 -7.89 2.80 17.29
C ILE A 247 -7.28 2.88 15.90
N THR A 248 -6.48 1.89 15.48
CA THR A 248 -5.92 1.84 14.14
C THR A 248 -7.01 1.61 13.09
N GLN A 249 -7.95 0.69 13.35
CA GLN A 249 -9.11 0.49 12.48
C GLN A 249 -9.95 1.77 12.34
N LEU A 250 -10.20 2.48 13.44
CA LEU A 250 -10.94 3.74 13.40
C LEU A 250 -10.23 4.81 12.56
N ARG A 251 -8.91 4.98 12.74
CA ARG A 251 -8.10 5.92 11.96
C ARG A 251 -8.09 5.58 10.47
N GLU A 252 -7.98 4.30 10.13
CA GLU A 252 -8.03 3.83 8.74
C GLU A 252 -9.41 4.03 8.12
N ALA A 253 -10.48 3.74 8.84
CA ALA A 253 -11.85 3.94 8.38
C ALA A 253 -12.13 5.42 8.04
N VAL A 254 -11.81 6.32 8.95
CA VAL A 254 -11.93 7.77 8.74
C VAL A 254 -11.12 8.23 7.54
N SER A 255 -9.85 7.80 7.45
CA SER A 255 -8.97 8.18 6.35
C SER A 255 -9.46 7.65 5.01
N THR A 256 -9.98 6.42 4.98
CA THR A 256 -10.50 5.78 3.76
C THR A 256 -11.74 6.50 3.24
N ALA A 257 -12.75 6.70 4.09
CA ALA A 257 -14.00 7.37 3.71
C ALA A 257 -13.74 8.81 3.21
N ALA A 258 -12.93 9.59 3.95
CA ALA A 258 -12.66 10.99 3.58
C ALA A 258 -11.80 11.11 2.32
N TRP A 259 -10.79 10.26 2.13
CA TRP A 259 -9.94 10.29 0.94
C TRP A 259 -10.71 9.86 -0.31
N ALA A 260 -11.48 8.76 -0.21
CA ALA A 260 -12.25 8.24 -1.33
C ALA A 260 -13.28 9.26 -1.84
N PHE A 261 -13.97 9.96 -0.93
CA PHE A 261 -14.83 11.08 -1.28
C PHE A 261 -14.08 12.17 -2.08
N GLN A 262 -12.87 12.55 -1.65
CA GLN A 262 -12.11 13.62 -2.32
C GLN A 262 -11.62 13.27 -3.72
N VAL A 263 -11.33 11.99 -3.98
CA VAL A 263 -10.92 11.53 -5.31
C VAL A 263 -12.09 11.06 -6.18
N GLY A 264 -13.31 11.01 -5.63
CA GLY A 264 -14.52 10.61 -6.34
C GLY A 264 -14.66 9.10 -6.54
N ASP A 265 -13.97 8.29 -5.73
CA ASP A 265 -14.05 6.83 -5.73
C ASP A 265 -15.21 6.38 -4.82
N ARG A 266 -16.40 6.24 -5.39
CA ARG A 266 -17.63 5.92 -4.64
C ARG A 266 -17.61 4.54 -3.99
N GLU A 267 -17.08 3.53 -4.68
CA GLU A 267 -17.02 2.17 -4.15
C GLU A 267 -16.12 2.11 -2.92
N PHE A 268 -14.96 2.75 -3.01
CA PHE A 268 -14.02 2.83 -1.91
C PHE A 268 -14.51 3.73 -0.77
N GLU A 269 -15.34 4.75 -1.06
CA GLU A 269 -16.02 5.58 -0.06
C GLU A 269 -17.04 4.75 0.73
N GLU A 270 -17.88 3.96 0.05
CA GLU A 270 -18.83 3.04 0.70
C GLU A 270 -18.11 2.03 1.60
N GLN A 271 -17.00 1.47 1.13
CA GLN A 271 -16.14 0.63 1.96
C GLN A 271 -15.66 1.37 3.21
N GLY A 272 -15.20 2.61 3.08
CA GLY A 272 -14.79 3.46 4.22
C GLY A 272 -15.91 3.68 5.24
N HIS A 273 -17.15 3.87 4.76
CA HIS A 273 -18.33 3.99 5.62
C HIS A 273 -18.66 2.67 6.35
N HIS A 274 -18.49 1.52 5.69
CA HIS A 274 -18.63 0.21 6.34
C HIS A 274 -17.58 0.01 7.44
N MET A 275 -16.29 0.28 7.11
CA MET A 275 -15.20 0.24 8.08
C MET A 275 -15.45 1.12 9.29
N LEU A 276 -16.01 2.33 9.09
CA LEU A 276 -16.31 3.27 10.17
C LEU A 276 -17.39 2.70 11.12
N ARG A 277 -18.47 2.14 10.58
CA ARG A 277 -19.51 1.49 11.40
C ARG A 277 -18.94 0.35 12.22
N ASP A 278 -18.13 -0.51 11.60
CA ASP A 278 -17.53 -1.67 12.27
C ASP A 278 -16.54 -1.23 13.37
N ALA A 279 -15.69 -0.24 13.07
CA ALA A 279 -14.75 0.28 14.05
C ALA A 279 -15.45 0.94 15.25
N LEU A 280 -16.54 1.69 15.02
CA LEU A 280 -17.32 2.33 16.09
C LEU A 280 -18.10 1.34 16.95
N ALA A 281 -18.36 0.12 16.48
CA ALA A 281 -19.01 -0.93 17.27
C ALA A 281 -18.12 -1.47 18.42
N ASN A 282 -16.80 -1.21 18.36
CA ASN A 282 -15.84 -1.60 19.39
C ASN A 282 -15.72 -0.57 20.54
N TYR A 283 -16.52 0.51 20.47
CA TYR A 283 -16.58 1.62 21.44
C TYR A 283 -18.02 1.90 21.89
#